data_4a2c2bcd2c6779eab4df7e6ebed52c72
#
_entry.id   4a2c2bcd2c6779eab4df7e6ebed52c72
#
_cell.length_a   1.000
_cell.length_b   1.000
_cell.length_c   1.000
_cell.angle_alpha   90.00
_cell.angle_beta   90.00
_cell.angle_gamma   90.00
#
_symmetry.space_group_name_H-M   'P 1'
#
loop_
_entity.id
_entity.type
_entity.pdbx_description
1 polymer ?
#
loop_
_entity_poly.entity_id
_entity_poly.type
_entity_poly.pdbx_seq_one_letter_code
_entity_poly.pdbx_strand_id
1 'polypeptide(L)'
;MQYRISQVLRERSAADSEYQPLNGLDPTTHAELALKDAEKVVITHGNSPRPYLLKAYTLILLERYQEARESLLAGLQVDPLSHILQTCLSDLDRNTNAAAGARCPRLDRTDDFECTLCFKLLFKPVTTPCGHTFCRSCLHQAMDHGNKCPMCRTVLFIGPKTYPISVTLSNIIQKNFPEEYAERRSEHENMTYAGIDLMPLFVMDVVLPCQKMALNIFEPRYRLMVRRIMEGNHRMGMVAIDSATGTVADCGCEVEILECEPLPDGRFYLEVEGSRRFRILRSWDEDGYRVAEIEWFQDVSLPEGSQERRDLIERANEASELARTCIRRTRETIRPVGRARRFDLESIPGPQDPEKFSFWLVNLINLRPSDKLELLRLCDTRERISLSLRLLSNAEQGCRVQ
;
A
#
# COMPACT_ATOMS: atom_id res chain seq x y z
N MET A 1 21.32 31.82 9.49
CA MET A 1 20.02 31.26 9.91
C MET A 1 18.87 31.77 9.04
N GLN A 2 18.66 33.06 8.87
CA GLN A 2 17.60 33.68 8.06
C GLN A 2 17.61 33.23 6.58
N TYR A 3 18.78 33.08 5.96
CA TYR A 3 18.91 32.56 4.60
C TYR A 3 18.28 31.16 4.43
N ARG A 4 18.62 30.20 5.33
CA ARG A 4 18.05 28.85 5.27
C ARG A 4 16.53 28.82 5.51
N ILE A 5 16.04 29.67 6.40
CA ILE A 5 14.61 29.84 6.65
C ILE A 5 13.92 30.34 5.39
N SER A 6 14.45 31.38 4.74
CA SER A 6 13.88 31.92 3.51
C SER A 6 13.87 30.90 2.37
N GLN A 7 14.93 30.10 2.21
CA GLN A 7 15.02 29.06 1.19
C GLN A 7 13.95 27.98 1.41
N VAL A 8 13.82 27.48 2.63
CA VAL A 8 12.82 26.46 2.98
C VAL A 8 11.39 27.00 2.81
N LEU A 9 11.16 28.27 3.15
CA LEU A 9 9.84 28.89 3.01
C LEU A 9 9.46 29.13 1.55
N ARG A 10 10.41 29.47 0.66
CA ARG A 10 10.17 29.58 -0.78
C ARG A 10 9.84 28.24 -1.43
N GLU A 11 10.57 27.20 -1.06
CA GLU A 11 10.30 25.85 -1.54
C GLU A 11 8.88 25.38 -1.14
N ARG A 12 8.39 25.78 0.05
CA ARG A 12 7.02 25.51 0.50
C ARG A 12 5.96 26.35 -0.20
N SER A 13 6.19 27.64 -0.39
CA SER A 13 5.20 28.52 -1.02
C SER A 13 4.97 28.22 -2.51
N ALA A 14 5.91 27.56 -3.16
CA ALA A 14 5.72 27.06 -4.53
C ALA A 14 4.83 25.81 -4.63
N ALA A 15 4.60 25.11 -3.51
CA ALA A 15 3.84 23.86 -3.45
C ALA A 15 2.39 24.01 -2.97
N ASP A 16 2.06 25.08 -2.20
CA ASP A 16 0.74 25.25 -1.57
C ASP A 16 0.14 26.63 -1.86
N SER A 17 -1.09 26.65 -2.39
CA SER A 17 -1.89 27.89 -2.58
C SER A 17 -2.43 28.50 -1.29
N GLU A 18 -2.31 27.82 -0.14
CA GLU A 18 -2.76 28.28 1.19
C GLU A 18 -1.59 28.44 2.18
N TYR A 19 -0.53 29.12 1.76
CA TYR A 19 0.64 29.33 2.60
C TYR A 19 0.34 30.29 3.75
N GLN A 20 0.49 29.81 5.00
CA GLN A 20 0.57 30.67 6.20
C GLN A 20 2.04 30.85 6.60
N PRO A 21 2.56 32.11 6.63
CA PRO A 21 3.95 32.35 6.96
C PRO A 21 4.27 31.96 8.41
N LEU A 22 5.37 31.22 8.62
CA LEU A 22 5.92 30.93 9.95
C LEU A 22 6.28 32.26 10.63
N ASN A 23 5.76 32.51 11.83
CA ASN A 23 5.96 33.74 12.61
C ASN A 23 5.46 35.03 11.94
N GLY A 24 4.53 34.96 11.00
CA GLY A 24 3.95 36.15 10.35
C GLY A 24 4.89 36.89 9.38
N LEU A 25 6.02 36.32 9.02
CA LEU A 25 6.97 36.92 8.07
C LEU A 25 7.00 36.11 6.76
N ASP A 26 6.82 36.83 5.65
CA ASP A 26 6.92 36.29 4.31
C ASP A 26 8.36 35.85 3.98
N PRO A 27 8.56 34.83 3.08
CA PRO A 27 9.88 34.37 2.64
C PRO A 27 10.80 35.49 2.13
N THR A 28 10.23 36.49 1.41
CA THR A 28 10.97 37.65 0.90
C THR A 28 11.48 38.51 2.02
N THR A 29 10.72 38.73 3.07
CA THR A 29 11.13 39.48 4.26
C THR A 29 12.31 38.85 4.97
N HIS A 30 12.31 37.50 5.08
CA HIS A 30 13.44 36.76 5.64
C HIS A 30 14.70 36.87 4.76
N ALA A 31 14.54 36.86 3.43
CA ALA A 31 15.66 37.01 2.52
C ALA A 31 16.22 38.43 2.60
N GLU A 32 15.38 39.46 2.71
CA GLU A 32 15.85 40.86 2.91
C GLU A 32 16.59 41.06 4.23
N LEU A 33 16.11 40.44 5.32
CA LEU A 33 16.82 40.45 6.60
C LEU A 33 18.17 39.72 6.50
N ALA A 34 18.22 38.60 5.79
CA ALA A 34 19.45 37.88 5.53
C ALA A 34 20.43 38.67 4.69
N LEU A 35 19.94 39.48 3.72
CA LEU A 35 20.77 40.38 2.91
C LEU A 35 21.41 41.47 3.78
N LYS A 36 20.63 42.15 4.65
CA LYS A 36 21.14 43.13 5.59
C LYS A 36 22.22 42.58 6.51
N ASP A 37 22.03 41.35 7.00
CA ASP A 37 23.03 40.69 7.82
C ASP A 37 24.30 40.34 7.01
N ALA A 38 24.15 39.87 5.77
CA ALA A 38 25.27 39.57 4.89
C ALA A 38 26.06 40.82 4.55
N GLU A 39 25.40 41.97 4.30
CA GLU A 39 26.03 43.24 4.06
C GLU A 39 26.86 43.77 5.25
N LYS A 40 26.34 43.61 6.48
CA LYS A 40 27.11 43.94 7.69
C LYS A 40 28.35 43.08 7.79
N VAL A 41 28.26 41.78 7.47
CA VAL A 41 29.39 40.86 7.52
C VAL A 41 30.42 41.21 6.44
N VAL A 42 30.01 41.64 5.25
CA VAL A 42 30.94 42.13 4.22
C VAL A 42 31.70 43.38 4.71
N ILE A 43 31.04 44.32 5.39
CA ILE A 43 31.68 45.53 5.94
C ILE A 43 32.67 45.17 7.03
N THR A 44 32.34 44.21 7.91
CA THR A 44 33.19 43.89 9.08
C THR A 44 34.29 42.87 8.75
N HIS A 45 34.09 42.01 7.78
CA HIS A 45 35.01 40.87 7.49
C HIS A 45 35.26 40.75 5.97
N GLY A 46 35.33 41.88 5.25
CA GLY A 46 35.48 41.93 3.77
C GLY A 46 36.78 41.35 3.21
N ASN A 47 37.71 40.94 4.07
CA ASN A 47 38.98 40.32 3.67
C ASN A 47 38.89 38.80 3.44
N SER A 48 37.68 38.22 3.43
CA SER A 48 37.44 36.82 3.20
C SER A 48 36.39 36.61 2.10
N PRO A 49 36.48 35.56 1.28
CA PRO A 49 35.50 35.27 0.22
C PRO A 49 34.10 34.88 0.73
N ARG A 50 33.99 34.34 1.94
CA ARG A 50 32.74 33.84 2.52
C ARG A 50 31.61 34.87 2.66
N PRO A 51 31.85 36.12 3.15
CA PRO A 51 30.81 37.14 3.20
C PRO A 51 30.22 37.50 1.84
N TYR A 52 31.03 37.57 0.80
CA TYR A 52 30.57 37.85 -0.56
C TYR A 52 29.73 36.70 -1.12
N LEU A 53 30.11 35.45 -0.84
CA LEU A 53 29.35 34.27 -1.21
C LEU A 53 27.97 34.27 -0.53
N LEU A 54 27.91 34.58 0.77
CA LEU A 54 26.64 34.66 1.50
C LEU A 54 25.74 35.76 0.97
N LYS A 55 26.30 36.93 0.64
CA LYS A 55 25.57 38.04 0.02
C LYS A 55 25.03 37.64 -1.35
N ALA A 56 25.83 36.97 -2.18
CA ALA A 56 25.41 36.46 -3.48
C ALA A 56 24.25 35.48 -3.39
N TYR A 57 24.31 34.49 -2.49
CA TYR A 57 23.23 33.54 -2.28
C TYR A 57 21.92 34.20 -1.84
N THR A 58 21.98 35.21 -0.96
CA THR A 58 20.78 35.96 -0.56
C THR A 58 20.19 36.78 -1.69
N LEU A 59 21.03 37.39 -2.54
CA LEU A 59 20.62 38.14 -3.72
C LEU A 59 19.98 37.19 -4.78
N ILE A 60 20.51 35.98 -4.96
CA ILE A 60 19.91 34.96 -5.82
C ILE A 60 18.52 34.57 -5.31
N LEU A 61 18.32 34.41 -4.00
CA LEU A 61 16.99 34.19 -3.43
C LEU A 61 16.03 35.34 -3.70
N LEU A 62 16.51 36.58 -3.75
CA LEU A 62 15.71 37.76 -4.10
C LEU A 62 15.55 37.98 -5.60
N GLU A 63 16.05 37.06 -6.45
CA GLU A 63 16.06 37.15 -7.92
C GLU A 63 16.83 38.36 -8.47
N ARG A 64 17.70 38.95 -7.64
CA ARG A 64 18.58 40.11 -7.98
C ARG A 64 19.89 39.59 -8.55
N TYR A 65 19.83 38.94 -9.72
CA TYR A 65 20.94 38.18 -10.31
C TYR A 65 22.15 39.07 -10.69
N GLN A 66 21.92 40.33 -11.13
CA GLN A 66 22.99 41.23 -11.47
C GLN A 66 23.82 41.62 -10.25
N GLU A 67 23.16 41.96 -9.15
CA GLU A 67 23.83 42.31 -7.92
C GLU A 67 24.52 41.12 -7.28
N ALA A 68 23.95 39.92 -7.44
CA ALA A 68 24.59 38.65 -7.02
C ALA A 68 25.93 38.46 -7.78
N ARG A 69 25.92 38.71 -9.10
CA ARG A 69 27.10 38.63 -9.96
C ARG A 69 28.19 39.64 -9.52
N GLU A 70 27.80 40.88 -9.25
CA GLU A 70 28.72 41.90 -8.75
C GLU A 70 29.33 41.53 -7.41
N SER A 71 28.54 40.93 -6.51
CA SER A 71 29.03 40.45 -5.23
C SER A 71 30.04 39.30 -5.37
N LEU A 72 29.78 38.33 -6.29
CA LEU A 72 30.74 37.26 -6.58
C LEU A 72 32.05 37.77 -7.17
N LEU A 73 31.98 38.75 -8.10
CA LEU A 73 33.15 39.39 -8.69
C LEU A 73 33.95 40.15 -7.65
N ALA A 74 33.30 40.89 -6.73
CA ALA A 74 33.97 41.56 -5.62
C ALA A 74 34.67 40.56 -4.69
N GLY A 75 34.05 39.41 -4.41
CA GLY A 75 34.69 38.33 -3.65
C GLY A 75 35.92 37.72 -4.35
N LEU A 76 35.89 37.61 -5.70
CA LEU A 76 37.03 37.12 -6.48
C LEU A 76 38.17 38.16 -6.57
N GLN A 77 37.90 39.44 -6.35
CA GLN A 77 38.97 40.45 -6.18
C GLN A 77 39.73 40.28 -4.88
N VAL A 78 39.05 39.74 -3.82
CA VAL A 78 39.68 39.44 -2.52
C VAL A 78 40.45 38.14 -2.55
N ASP A 79 39.85 37.09 -3.21
CA ASP A 79 40.48 35.77 -3.37
C ASP A 79 40.25 35.25 -4.79
N PRO A 80 41.19 35.53 -5.72
CA PRO A 80 41.06 35.11 -7.12
C PRO A 80 41.10 33.60 -7.34
N LEU A 81 41.62 32.84 -6.38
CA LEU A 81 41.76 31.39 -6.47
C LEU A 81 40.59 30.65 -5.81
N SER A 82 39.60 31.34 -5.28
CA SER A 82 38.43 30.73 -4.66
C SER A 82 37.59 29.95 -5.67
N HIS A 83 37.78 28.65 -5.71
CA HIS A 83 37.03 27.74 -6.58
C HIS A 83 35.52 27.85 -6.36
N ILE A 84 35.08 28.05 -5.11
CA ILE A 84 33.65 28.18 -4.77
C ILE A 84 33.01 29.39 -5.42
N LEU A 85 33.66 30.55 -5.41
CA LEU A 85 33.16 31.77 -6.05
C LEU A 85 33.14 31.64 -7.57
N GLN A 86 34.18 31.01 -8.16
CA GLN A 86 34.24 30.74 -9.59
C GLN A 86 33.12 29.83 -10.07
N THR A 87 32.85 28.74 -9.31
CA THR A 87 31.77 27.81 -9.60
C THR A 87 30.42 28.51 -9.49
N CYS A 88 30.14 29.24 -8.42
CA CYS A 88 28.90 29.98 -8.26
C CYS A 88 28.67 31.04 -9.38
N LEU A 89 29.74 31.71 -9.81
CA LEU A 89 29.65 32.66 -10.92
C LEU A 89 29.31 31.97 -12.25
N SER A 90 29.97 30.83 -12.54
CA SER A 90 29.70 30.04 -13.74
C SER A 90 28.29 29.49 -13.77
N ASP A 91 27.77 29.07 -12.63
CA ASP A 91 26.39 28.55 -12.48
C ASP A 91 25.36 29.68 -12.63
N LEU A 92 25.66 30.86 -12.09
CA LEU A 92 24.83 32.07 -12.28
C LEU A 92 24.78 32.47 -13.75
N ASP A 93 25.92 32.53 -14.44
CA ASP A 93 26.01 32.88 -15.86
C ASP A 93 25.31 31.82 -16.76
N ARG A 94 25.36 30.56 -16.42
CA ARG A 94 24.57 29.51 -17.10
C ARG A 94 23.07 29.70 -16.92
N ASN A 95 22.63 30.00 -15.71
CA ASN A 95 21.20 30.17 -15.40
C ASN A 95 20.62 31.44 -16.00
N THR A 96 21.39 32.53 -16.10
CA THR A 96 20.94 33.77 -16.77
C THR A 96 20.90 33.65 -18.29
N ASN A 97 21.77 32.83 -18.91
CA ASN A 97 21.72 32.51 -20.34
C ASN A 97 20.69 31.45 -20.70
N ALA A 98 20.25 30.63 -19.76
CA ALA A 98 19.25 29.56 -19.92
C ALA A 98 17.79 30.03 -19.77
N ALA A 99 17.53 31.32 -19.50
CA ALA A 99 16.16 31.86 -19.38
C ALA A 99 15.37 31.87 -20.72
N ALA A 100 15.96 31.37 -21.83
CA ALA A 100 15.26 31.14 -23.10
C ALA A 100 14.97 29.67 -23.43
N GLY A 101 15.21 28.72 -22.50
CA GLY A 101 15.00 27.30 -22.78
C GLY A 101 15.34 26.38 -21.59
N ALA A 102 14.82 26.69 -20.41
CA ALA A 102 15.28 26.03 -19.20
C ALA A 102 14.67 24.62 -18.99
N ARG A 103 15.50 23.57 -19.16
CA ARG A 103 15.43 22.38 -18.32
C ARG A 103 16.32 22.62 -17.10
N CYS A 104 15.76 22.50 -15.87
CA CYS A 104 16.56 22.41 -14.64
C CYS A 104 17.69 21.38 -14.83
N PRO A 105 18.92 21.68 -14.34
CA PRO A 105 19.98 20.67 -14.33
C PRO A 105 19.46 19.47 -13.54
N ARG A 106 19.43 18.28 -14.18
CA ARG A 106 19.16 17.02 -13.46
C ARG A 106 20.24 16.90 -12.40
N LEU A 107 19.82 16.77 -11.13
CA LEU A 107 20.74 16.33 -10.10
C LEU A 107 21.23 14.94 -10.51
N ASP A 108 22.55 14.76 -10.57
CA ASP A 108 23.10 13.42 -10.69
C ASP A 108 22.60 12.59 -9.52
N ARG A 109 22.24 11.34 -9.79
CA ARG A 109 21.77 10.41 -8.76
C ARG A 109 22.85 10.30 -7.69
N THR A 110 22.58 10.84 -6.52
CA THR A 110 23.46 10.75 -5.36
C THR A 110 22.94 9.65 -4.45
N ASP A 111 23.82 8.98 -3.74
CA ASP A 111 23.49 7.95 -2.72
C ASP A 111 22.51 8.46 -1.67
N ASP A 112 22.36 9.79 -1.55
CA ASP A 112 21.45 10.48 -0.62
C ASP A 112 19.96 10.17 -0.90
N PHE A 113 19.61 9.79 -2.13
CA PHE A 113 18.25 9.45 -2.53
C PHE A 113 18.01 7.94 -2.64
N GLU A 114 18.97 7.13 -2.24
CA GLU A 114 18.83 5.68 -2.21
C GLU A 114 18.41 5.16 -0.84
N CYS A 115 17.55 4.15 -0.85
CA CYS A 115 17.20 3.42 0.36
C CYS A 115 18.32 2.41 0.69
N THR A 116 18.95 2.55 1.86
CA THR A 116 20.03 1.65 2.32
C THR A 116 19.59 0.21 2.59
N LEU A 117 18.29 -0.08 2.54
CA LEU A 117 17.75 -1.42 2.74
C LEU A 117 17.48 -2.16 1.42
N CYS A 118 16.97 -1.47 0.40
CA CYS A 118 16.68 -2.08 -0.89
C CYS A 118 17.61 -1.62 -2.02
N PHE A 119 18.52 -0.68 -1.75
CA PHE A 119 19.48 -0.12 -2.70
C PHE A 119 18.83 0.44 -3.99
N LYS A 120 17.62 0.95 -3.86
CA LYS A 120 16.85 1.58 -4.93
C LYS A 120 16.47 3.00 -4.54
N LEU A 121 16.02 3.81 -5.53
CA LEU A 121 15.49 5.14 -5.28
C LEU A 121 14.41 5.10 -4.18
N LEU A 122 14.47 6.01 -3.22
CA LEU A 122 13.51 6.11 -2.12
C LEU A 122 12.08 6.28 -2.65
N PHE A 123 11.21 5.35 -2.28
CA PHE A 123 9.79 5.38 -2.61
C PHE A 123 8.95 5.51 -1.33
N LYS A 124 8.04 6.51 -1.31
CA LYS A 124 7.30 6.90 -0.09
C LYS A 124 8.26 7.03 1.10
N PRO A 125 9.23 7.95 1.04
CA PRO A 125 10.31 8.07 2.03
C PRO A 125 9.77 8.37 3.42
N VAL A 126 10.29 7.69 4.43
CA VAL A 126 10.00 7.90 5.84
C VAL A 126 11.28 8.18 6.57
N THR A 127 11.32 9.28 7.33
CA THR A 127 12.46 9.65 8.15
C THR A 127 12.18 9.32 9.62
N THR A 128 13.05 8.52 10.21
CA THR A 128 12.98 8.13 11.63
C THR A 128 13.40 9.28 12.55
N PRO A 129 13.05 9.27 13.85
CA PRO A 129 13.48 10.30 14.81
C PRO A 129 15.01 10.44 14.95
N CYS A 130 15.76 9.39 14.65
CA CYS A 130 17.23 9.45 14.62
C CYS A 130 17.79 10.02 13.30
N GLY A 131 16.95 10.49 12.38
CA GLY A 131 17.34 11.18 11.15
C GLY A 131 17.61 10.28 9.95
N HIS A 132 17.55 8.96 10.08
CA HIS A 132 17.74 8.05 8.93
C HIS A 132 16.45 7.90 8.12
N THR A 133 16.60 7.83 6.80
CA THR A 133 15.48 7.75 5.86
C THR A 133 15.48 6.44 5.09
N PHE A 134 14.30 5.85 4.93
CA PHE A 134 14.09 4.57 4.25
C PHE A 134 12.81 4.64 3.41
N CYS A 135 12.64 3.72 2.47
CA CYS A 135 11.31 3.46 1.92
C CYS A 135 10.37 3.03 3.06
N ARG A 136 9.11 3.45 2.99
CA ARG A 136 8.11 3.09 4.01
C ARG A 136 7.97 1.58 4.20
N SER A 137 7.88 0.82 3.10
CA SER A 137 7.79 -0.64 3.12
C SER A 137 9.03 -1.29 3.74
N CYS A 138 10.24 -0.81 3.37
CA CYS A 138 11.49 -1.34 3.89
C CYS A 138 11.64 -1.12 5.40
N LEU A 139 11.29 0.08 5.89
CA LEU A 139 11.32 0.36 7.32
C LEU A 139 10.33 -0.52 8.09
N HIS A 140 9.10 -0.67 7.58
CA HIS A 140 8.10 -1.52 8.22
C HIS A 140 8.56 -2.98 8.29
N GLN A 141 9.16 -3.50 7.22
CA GLN A 141 9.71 -4.85 7.20
C GLN A 141 10.85 -5.03 8.20
N ALA A 142 11.76 -4.05 8.29
CA ALA A 142 12.82 -4.08 9.29
C ALA A 142 12.28 -4.05 10.72
N MET A 143 11.21 -3.29 10.98
CA MET A 143 10.56 -3.20 12.29
C MET A 143 9.82 -4.50 12.69
N ASP A 144 9.52 -5.40 11.77
CA ASP A 144 8.99 -6.74 12.09
C ASP A 144 9.99 -7.60 12.85
N HIS A 145 11.29 -7.33 12.69
CA HIS A 145 12.38 -8.02 13.38
C HIS A 145 12.84 -7.32 14.67
N GLY A 146 12.37 -6.10 14.93
CA GLY A 146 12.65 -5.37 16.15
C GLY A 146 12.50 -3.85 15.99
N ASN A 147 12.14 -3.18 17.08
CA ASN A 147 11.90 -1.73 17.12
C ASN A 147 13.21 -0.92 17.17
N LYS A 148 14.14 -1.18 16.24
CA LYS A 148 15.42 -0.47 16.15
C LYS A 148 15.65 0.06 14.75
N CYS A 149 16.26 1.25 14.67
CA CYS A 149 16.69 1.79 13.37
C CYS A 149 17.68 0.83 12.70
N PRO A 150 17.45 0.43 11.43
CA PRO A 150 18.36 -0.48 10.72
C PRO A 150 19.79 0.03 10.58
N MET A 151 20.00 1.36 10.56
CA MET A 151 21.30 1.99 10.41
C MET A 151 22.03 2.16 11.74
N CYS A 152 21.44 2.85 12.71
CA CYS A 152 22.12 3.23 13.95
C CYS A 152 21.65 2.46 15.18
N ARG A 153 20.71 1.53 15.05
CA ARG A 153 20.14 0.70 16.11
C ARG A 153 19.46 1.47 17.26
N THR A 154 19.23 2.77 17.09
CA THR A 154 18.44 3.56 18.03
C THR A 154 17.04 2.98 18.13
N VAL A 155 16.53 2.84 19.35
CA VAL A 155 15.18 2.32 19.59
C VAL A 155 14.15 3.28 19.04
N LEU A 156 13.23 2.75 18.24
CA LEU A 156 12.14 3.48 17.63
C LEU A 156 10.87 3.23 18.47
N PHE A 157 10.47 4.22 19.27
CA PHE A 157 9.33 4.14 20.20
C PHE A 157 7.98 4.33 19.52
N ILE A 158 7.80 3.90 18.28
CA ILE A 158 6.65 4.30 17.48
C ILE A 158 6.03 3.08 16.85
N GLY A 159 4.70 3.00 16.94
CA GLY A 159 3.92 1.99 16.24
C GLY A 159 3.97 2.19 14.72
N PRO A 160 3.78 1.14 13.92
CA PRO A 160 3.93 1.18 12.46
C PRO A 160 3.04 2.20 11.72
N LYS A 161 1.96 2.68 12.33
CA LYS A 161 1.08 3.73 11.75
C LYS A 161 1.59 5.17 11.93
N THR A 162 2.61 5.40 12.73
CA THR A 162 2.92 6.75 13.25
C THR A 162 3.98 7.51 12.42
N TYR A 163 4.63 6.86 11.44
CA TYR A 163 5.58 7.55 10.59
C TYR A 163 4.90 8.10 9.32
N PRO A 164 4.65 9.41 9.25
CA PRO A 164 4.18 10.03 8.02
C PRO A 164 5.27 9.96 6.95
N ILE A 165 4.85 9.93 5.70
CA ILE A 165 5.77 10.09 4.57
C ILE A 165 6.38 11.49 4.65
N SER A 166 7.68 11.60 4.42
CA SER A 166 8.38 12.86 4.26
C SER A 166 7.96 13.49 2.93
N VAL A 167 6.91 14.32 2.97
CA VAL A 167 6.29 14.92 1.78
C VAL A 167 7.31 15.73 0.99
N THR A 168 8.13 16.55 1.68
CA THR A 168 9.16 17.38 1.05
C THR A 168 10.17 16.52 0.28
N LEU A 169 10.68 15.45 0.90
CA LEU A 169 11.63 14.56 0.25
C LEU A 169 10.99 13.79 -0.92
N SER A 170 9.75 13.34 -0.76
CA SER A 170 8.99 12.71 -1.82
C SER A 170 8.83 13.63 -3.04
N ASN A 171 8.50 14.90 -2.82
CA ASN A 171 8.34 15.89 -3.89
C ASN A 171 9.68 16.19 -4.58
N ILE A 172 10.78 16.30 -3.84
CA ILE A 172 12.12 16.49 -4.40
C ILE A 172 12.49 15.32 -5.31
N ILE A 173 12.29 14.08 -4.84
CA ILE A 173 12.58 12.88 -5.60
C ILE A 173 11.75 12.82 -6.88
N GLN A 174 10.43 13.04 -6.79
CA GLN A 174 9.53 13.03 -7.95
C GLN A 174 9.89 14.09 -8.99
N LYS A 175 10.33 15.26 -8.54
CA LYS A 175 10.70 16.36 -9.44
C LYS A 175 12.03 16.11 -10.14
N ASN A 176 13.01 15.54 -9.43
CA ASN A 176 14.36 15.38 -9.97
C ASN A 176 14.55 14.03 -10.70
N PHE A 177 13.82 12.99 -10.30
CA PHE A 177 13.93 11.62 -10.85
C PHE A 177 12.55 11.10 -11.29
N PRO A 178 11.81 11.79 -12.18
CA PRO A 178 10.43 11.44 -12.52
C PRO A 178 10.32 10.07 -13.18
N GLU A 179 11.27 9.71 -14.04
CA GLU A 179 11.26 8.43 -14.77
C GLU A 179 11.50 7.26 -13.81
N GLU A 180 12.54 7.33 -12.98
CA GLU A 180 12.86 6.31 -11.99
C GLU A 180 11.78 6.19 -10.90
N TYR A 181 11.20 7.32 -10.51
CA TYR A 181 10.10 7.30 -9.55
C TYR A 181 8.83 6.68 -10.14
N ALA A 182 8.56 6.91 -11.44
CA ALA A 182 7.46 6.25 -12.14
C ALA A 182 7.70 4.74 -12.27
N GLU A 183 8.94 4.32 -12.53
CA GLU A 183 9.33 2.91 -12.53
C GLU A 183 9.13 2.27 -11.14
N ARG A 184 9.58 2.94 -10.06
CA ARG A 184 9.37 2.52 -8.67
C ARG A 184 7.88 2.46 -8.31
N ARG A 185 7.10 3.41 -8.81
CA ARG A 185 5.65 3.40 -8.66
C ARG A 185 5.05 2.20 -9.38
N SER A 186 5.46 1.96 -10.63
CA SER A 186 5.01 0.82 -11.43
C SER A 186 5.42 -0.52 -10.78
N GLU A 187 6.65 -0.66 -10.29
CA GLU A 187 7.05 -1.83 -9.51
C GLU A 187 6.14 -2.06 -8.30
N HIS A 188 5.80 -0.97 -7.59
CA HIS A 188 4.94 -1.03 -6.41
C HIS A 188 3.47 -1.24 -6.76
N GLU A 189 3.01 -0.70 -7.89
CA GLU A 189 1.66 -0.88 -8.43
C GLU A 189 1.53 -2.22 -9.16
N ASN A 190 2.59 -2.75 -9.79
CA ASN A 190 2.63 -4.11 -10.32
C ASN A 190 2.64 -5.16 -9.21
N MET A 191 3.14 -4.83 -8.04
CA MET A 191 2.85 -5.59 -6.81
C MET A 191 1.40 -5.38 -6.33
N THR A 192 0.69 -4.37 -6.80
CA THR A 192 -0.74 -4.12 -6.62
C THR A 192 -1.55 -4.44 -7.88
N TYR A 193 -1.03 -5.33 -8.75
CA TYR A 193 -1.81 -6.14 -9.70
C TYR A 193 -2.64 -5.40 -10.76
N ALA A 194 -2.09 -4.39 -11.45
CA ALA A 194 -2.75 -3.76 -12.58
C ALA A 194 -2.24 -4.36 -13.92
N GLY A 195 -2.94 -5.34 -14.46
CA GLY A 195 -2.80 -5.75 -15.87
C GLY A 195 -2.44 -7.21 -16.17
N ILE A 196 -1.91 -7.97 -15.22
CA ILE A 196 -1.86 -9.43 -15.21
C ILE A 196 -2.57 -9.84 -13.92
N ASP A 197 -3.44 -10.86 -13.96
CA ASP A 197 -4.16 -11.32 -12.78
C ASP A 197 -3.19 -12.02 -11.79
N LEU A 198 -2.29 -11.22 -11.19
CA LEU A 198 -1.40 -11.65 -10.13
C LEU A 198 -2.11 -11.54 -8.79
N MET A 199 -2.03 -12.59 -8.00
CA MET A 199 -2.71 -12.68 -6.71
C MET A 199 -1.75 -13.09 -5.59
N PRO A 200 -1.61 -12.29 -4.52
CA PRO A 200 -0.90 -12.75 -3.33
C PRO A 200 -1.71 -13.83 -2.63
N LEU A 201 -1.08 -14.94 -2.28
CA LEU A 201 -1.75 -16.09 -1.73
C LEU A 201 -1.52 -16.21 -0.22
N PHE A 202 -2.60 -16.30 0.53
CA PHE A 202 -2.60 -16.74 1.92
C PHE A 202 -2.89 -18.26 1.96
N VAL A 203 -1.85 -19.05 2.26
CA VAL A 203 -1.95 -20.51 2.25
C VAL A 203 -2.38 -20.98 3.64
N MET A 204 -3.66 -21.30 3.81
CA MET A 204 -4.22 -21.72 5.11
C MET A 204 -5.37 -22.72 4.96
N ASP A 205 -6.50 -22.29 4.41
CA ASP A 205 -7.73 -23.07 4.35
C ASP A 205 -8.50 -22.78 3.06
N VAL A 206 -9.49 -23.61 2.75
CA VAL A 206 -10.44 -23.40 1.65
C VAL A 206 -11.51 -22.41 2.10
N VAL A 207 -11.58 -21.28 1.41
CA VAL A 207 -12.66 -20.32 1.57
C VAL A 207 -13.56 -20.39 0.35
N LEU A 208 -14.85 -20.32 0.58
CA LEU A 208 -15.87 -20.33 -0.47
C LEU A 208 -16.40 -18.90 -0.70
N PRO A 209 -16.94 -18.60 -1.88
CA PRO A 209 -17.67 -17.36 -2.10
C PRO A 209 -18.74 -17.11 -1.02
N CYS A 210 -18.93 -15.84 -0.63
CA CYS A 210 -19.85 -15.40 0.44
C CYS A 210 -19.50 -15.91 1.85
N GLN A 211 -18.37 -16.58 2.05
CA GLN A 211 -17.92 -17.00 3.38
C GLN A 211 -17.22 -15.84 4.06
N LYS A 212 -17.70 -15.47 5.26
CA LYS A 212 -17.03 -14.51 6.14
C LYS A 212 -16.20 -15.25 7.19
N MET A 213 -15.00 -14.76 7.44
CA MET A 213 -14.13 -15.29 8.47
C MET A 213 -13.20 -14.23 9.06
N ALA A 214 -12.77 -14.49 10.30
CA ALA A 214 -11.79 -13.67 10.98
C ALA A 214 -10.42 -14.36 10.95
N LEU A 215 -9.37 -13.57 10.73
CA LEU A 215 -7.98 -14.03 10.66
C LEU A 215 -7.11 -13.26 11.64
N ASN A 216 -6.20 -13.96 12.32
CA ASN A 216 -5.13 -13.34 13.08
C ASN A 216 -3.81 -13.54 12.34
N ILE A 217 -3.25 -12.48 11.81
CA ILE A 217 -2.01 -12.52 11.03
C ILE A 217 -0.83 -12.21 11.95
N PHE A 218 -0.01 -13.20 12.24
CA PHE A 218 1.14 -13.09 13.15
C PHE A 218 2.48 -13.34 12.47
N GLU A 219 2.52 -14.14 11.38
CA GLU A 219 3.74 -14.46 10.67
C GLU A 219 4.30 -13.22 9.93
N PRO A 220 5.60 -12.89 10.04
CA PRO A 220 6.19 -11.71 9.42
C PRO A 220 5.93 -11.59 7.91
N ARG A 221 6.00 -12.72 7.17
CA ARG A 221 5.74 -12.76 5.73
C ARG A 221 4.31 -12.35 5.37
N TYR A 222 3.32 -12.80 6.10
CA TYR A 222 1.92 -12.44 5.88
C TYR A 222 1.59 -11.04 6.42
N ARG A 223 2.30 -10.57 7.45
CA ARG A 223 2.19 -9.18 7.91
C ARG A 223 2.66 -8.21 6.82
N LEU A 224 3.76 -8.55 6.13
CA LEU A 224 4.24 -7.80 4.97
C LEU A 224 3.22 -7.81 3.83
N MET A 225 2.69 -8.99 3.49
CA MET A 225 1.66 -9.17 2.47
C MET A 225 0.43 -8.30 2.75
N VAL A 226 -0.11 -8.35 3.97
CA VAL A 226 -1.30 -7.57 4.36
C VAL A 226 -1.04 -6.06 4.22
N ARG A 227 0.14 -5.55 4.62
CA ARG A 227 0.46 -4.13 4.45
C ARG A 227 0.42 -3.71 2.98
N ARG A 228 1.02 -4.51 2.09
CA ARG A 228 1.00 -4.25 0.65
C ARG A 228 -0.42 -4.25 0.08
N ILE A 229 -1.22 -5.23 0.48
CA ILE A 229 -2.63 -5.35 0.07
C ILE A 229 -3.43 -4.14 0.56
N MET A 230 -3.22 -3.69 1.80
CA MET A 230 -3.93 -2.53 2.36
C MET A 230 -3.49 -1.18 1.76
N GLU A 231 -2.34 -1.14 1.09
CA GLU A 231 -1.94 0.00 0.26
C GLU A 231 -2.51 -0.08 -1.17
N GLY A 232 -3.09 -1.23 -1.56
CA GLY A 232 -3.61 -1.54 -2.89
C GLY A 232 -5.12 -1.79 -2.93
N ASN A 233 -5.49 -2.93 -3.50
CA ASN A 233 -6.89 -3.30 -3.80
C ASN A 233 -7.65 -3.97 -2.65
N HIS A 234 -7.05 -4.20 -1.49
CA HIS A 234 -7.61 -4.87 -0.31
C HIS A 234 -8.04 -6.32 -0.55
N ARG A 235 -7.41 -7.02 -1.49
CA ARG A 235 -7.79 -8.38 -1.91
C ARG A 235 -6.61 -9.32 -1.91
N MET A 236 -6.85 -10.59 -1.54
CA MET A 236 -5.87 -11.66 -1.58
C MET A 236 -6.55 -12.99 -1.95
N GLY A 237 -5.76 -13.95 -2.42
CA GLY A 237 -6.24 -15.31 -2.69
C GLY A 237 -6.10 -16.19 -1.45
N MET A 238 -7.18 -16.84 -1.05
CA MET A 238 -7.16 -17.90 -0.03
C MET A 238 -7.05 -19.25 -0.71
N VAL A 239 -6.05 -20.03 -0.30
CA VAL A 239 -5.77 -21.37 -0.84
C VAL A 239 -5.40 -22.33 0.29
N ALA A 240 -5.70 -23.59 0.10
CA ALA A 240 -5.32 -24.65 1.04
C ALA A 240 -4.17 -25.51 0.49
N ILE A 241 -3.59 -26.31 1.35
CA ILE A 241 -2.80 -27.46 0.94
C ILE A 241 -3.75 -28.59 0.58
N ASP A 242 -3.70 -29.08 -0.64
CA ASP A 242 -4.47 -30.24 -1.07
C ASP A 242 -3.93 -31.49 -0.37
N SER A 243 -4.79 -32.12 0.44
CA SER A 243 -4.41 -33.29 1.24
C SER A 243 -4.03 -34.53 0.40
N ALA A 244 -4.48 -34.56 -0.86
CA ALA A 244 -4.17 -35.66 -1.77
C ALA A 244 -2.76 -35.54 -2.38
N THR A 245 -2.31 -34.32 -2.67
CA THR A 245 -1.03 -34.04 -3.33
C THR A 245 0.05 -33.52 -2.38
N GLY A 246 -0.32 -32.98 -1.23
CA GLY A 246 0.57 -32.31 -0.29
C GLY A 246 1.09 -30.95 -0.78
N THR A 247 0.57 -30.46 -1.90
CA THR A 247 0.94 -29.17 -2.53
C THR A 247 -0.18 -28.15 -2.39
N VAL A 248 0.11 -26.88 -2.72
CA VAL A 248 -0.92 -25.86 -2.80
C VAL A 248 -1.96 -26.27 -3.83
N ALA A 249 -3.24 -26.16 -3.47
CA ALA A 249 -4.35 -26.49 -4.36
C ALA A 249 -4.28 -25.68 -5.66
N ASP A 250 -4.78 -26.26 -6.73
CA ASP A 250 -4.80 -25.66 -8.10
C ASP A 250 -5.83 -24.53 -8.25
N CYS A 251 -6.70 -24.35 -7.26
CA CYS A 251 -7.69 -23.28 -7.24
C CYS A 251 -7.87 -22.70 -5.85
N GLY A 252 -8.41 -21.49 -5.82
CA GLY A 252 -8.68 -20.74 -4.59
C GLY A 252 -9.84 -19.77 -4.73
N CYS A 253 -10.09 -19.05 -3.66
CA CYS A 253 -11.09 -17.98 -3.62
C CYS A 253 -10.42 -16.65 -3.32
N GLU A 254 -10.71 -15.62 -4.11
CA GLU A 254 -10.39 -14.25 -3.77
C GLU A 254 -11.19 -13.86 -2.53
N VAL A 255 -10.51 -13.24 -1.58
CA VAL A 255 -11.16 -12.64 -0.41
C VAL A 255 -10.91 -11.15 -0.38
N GLU A 256 -11.96 -10.40 -0.04
CA GLU A 256 -11.89 -8.97 0.21
C GLU A 256 -11.73 -8.72 1.71
N ILE A 257 -10.80 -7.85 2.08
CA ILE A 257 -10.59 -7.44 3.46
C ILE A 257 -11.60 -6.36 3.80
N LEU A 258 -12.60 -6.71 4.60
CA LEU A 258 -13.66 -5.80 5.05
C LEU A 258 -13.17 -4.91 6.20
N GLU A 259 -12.42 -5.50 7.13
CA GLU A 259 -11.85 -4.80 8.29
C GLU A 259 -10.40 -5.26 8.50
N CYS A 260 -9.54 -4.29 8.83
CA CYS A 260 -8.14 -4.54 9.15
C CYS A 260 -7.75 -3.72 10.38
N GLU A 261 -7.57 -4.40 11.51
CA GLU A 261 -7.14 -3.80 12.77
C GLU A 261 -5.70 -4.21 13.08
N PRO A 262 -4.73 -3.27 13.07
CA PRO A 262 -3.38 -3.54 13.52
C PRO A 262 -3.33 -3.58 15.05
N LEU A 263 -2.77 -4.65 15.59
CA LEU A 263 -2.57 -4.84 17.01
C LEU A 263 -1.24 -4.23 17.50
N PRO A 264 -1.13 -3.88 18.81
CA PRO A 264 0.07 -3.25 19.36
C PRO A 264 1.36 -4.07 19.21
N ASP A 265 1.25 -5.39 19.13
CA ASP A 265 2.35 -6.33 18.93
C ASP A 265 2.75 -6.52 17.46
N GLY A 266 2.14 -5.74 16.56
CA GLY A 266 2.40 -5.76 15.12
C GLY A 266 1.66 -6.85 14.36
N ARG A 267 0.81 -7.65 15.00
CA ARG A 267 -0.14 -8.54 14.32
C ARG A 267 -1.27 -7.75 13.68
N PHE A 268 -2.02 -8.41 12.78
CA PHE A 268 -3.26 -7.86 12.24
C PHE A 268 -4.43 -8.78 12.58
N TYR A 269 -5.53 -8.18 12.98
CA TYR A 269 -6.83 -8.82 12.95
C TYR A 269 -7.54 -8.41 11.68
N LEU A 270 -8.02 -9.37 10.89
CA LEU A 270 -8.73 -9.14 9.64
C LEU A 270 -10.10 -9.77 9.69
N GLU A 271 -11.11 -9.07 9.16
CA GLU A 271 -12.36 -9.67 8.73
C GLU A 271 -12.38 -9.71 7.21
N VAL A 272 -12.59 -10.91 6.65
CA VAL A 272 -12.54 -11.14 5.20
C VAL A 272 -13.81 -11.83 4.72
N GLU A 273 -14.17 -11.55 3.45
CA GLU A 273 -15.31 -12.20 2.78
C GLU A 273 -14.86 -12.78 1.43
N GLY A 274 -15.21 -14.04 1.19
CA GLY A 274 -14.95 -14.73 -0.07
C GLY A 274 -15.77 -14.12 -1.22
N SER A 275 -15.12 -13.89 -2.37
CA SER A 275 -15.69 -13.24 -3.54
C SER A 275 -15.68 -14.17 -4.75
N ARG A 276 -14.63 -14.13 -5.56
CA ARG A 276 -14.54 -14.84 -6.84
C ARG A 276 -13.61 -16.03 -6.74
N ARG A 277 -13.82 -17.02 -7.60
CA ARG A 277 -12.98 -18.21 -7.72
C ARG A 277 -11.92 -18.00 -8.79
N PHE A 278 -10.73 -18.55 -8.55
CA PHE A 278 -9.65 -18.53 -9.52
C PHE A 278 -8.91 -19.87 -9.58
N ARG A 279 -8.30 -20.16 -10.74
CA ARG A 279 -7.31 -21.22 -10.92
C ARG A 279 -5.92 -20.63 -10.88
N ILE A 280 -4.97 -21.39 -10.35
CA ILE A 280 -3.55 -21.03 -10.36
C ILE A 280 -2.92 -21.58 -11.63
N LEU A 281 -2.40 -20.68 -12.48
CA LEU A 281 -1.66 -21.04 -13.67
C LEU A 281 -0.20 -21.35 -13.33
N ARG A 282 0.42 -20.49 -12.55
CA ARG A 282 1.76 -20.65 -11.98
C ARG A 282 1.89 -19.87 -10.67
N SER A 283 2.79 -20.31 -9.82
CA SER A 283 3.05 -19.60 -8.56
C SER A 283 4.53 -19.66 -8.19
N TRP A 284 4.97 -18.65 -7.45
CA TRP A 284 6.36 -18.53 -6.96
C TRP A 284 6.35 -17.86 -5.58
N ASP A 285 7.49 -17.97 -4.89
CA ASP A 285 7.66 -17.29 -3.61
C ASP A 285 8.28 -15.90 -3.85
N GLU A 286 7.69 -14.87 -3.25
CA GLU A 286 8.12 -13.49 -3.31
C GLU A 286 8.13 -12.90 -1.90
N ASP A 287 9.28 -12.43 -1.44
CA ASP A 287 9.45 -11.87 -0.09
C ASP A 287 8.89 -12.76 1.06
N GLY A 288 8.96 -14.08 0.87
CA GLY A 288 8.57 -15.09 1.87
C GLY A 288 7.10 -15.49 1.88
N TYR A 289 6.26 -14.90 1.02
CA TYR A 289 4.89 -15.38 0.76
C TYR A 289 4.72 -15.75 -0.71
N ARG A 290 3.68 -16.49 -1.01
CA ARG A 290 3.43 -16.98 -2.36
C ARG A 290 2.62 -15.99 -3.17
N VAL A 291 3.00 -15.80 -4.44
CA VAL A 291 2.26 -15.03 -5.44
C VAL A 291 1.91 -15.98 -6.59
N ALA A 292 0.76 -15.81 -7.20
CA ALA A 292 0.31 -16.61 -8.33
C ALA A 292 -0.21 -15.76 -9.48
N GLU A 293 0.04 -16.23 -10.69
CA GLU A 293 -0.70 -15.85 -11.88
C GLU A 293 -1.97 -16.70 -11.93
N ILE A 294 -3.12 -16.07 -12.06
CA ILE A 294 -4.42 -16.71 -11.91
C ILE A 294 -5.30 -16.54 -13.14
N GLU A 295 -6.25 -17.43 -13.27
CA GLU A 295 -7.35 -17.35 -14.25
C GLU A 295 -8.68 -17.38 -13.49
N TRP A 296 -9.54 -16.41 -13.75
CA TRP A 296 -10.87 -16.38 -13.17
C TRP A 296 -11.77 -17.44 -13.80
N PHE A 297 -12.58 -18.11 -13.01
CA PHE A 297 -13.59 -19.01 -13.52
C PHE A 297 -14.91 -18.89 -12.74
N GLN A 298 -15.99 -19.19 -13.42
CA GLN A 298 -17.36 -19.12 -12.90
C GLN A 298 -18.12 -20.38 -13.28
N ASP A 299 -19.32 -20.54 -12.74
CA ASP A 299 -20.21 -21.60 -13.17
C ASP A 299 -20.65 -21.40 -14.62
N VAL A 300 -21.03 -22.51 -15.25
CA VAL A 300 -21.59 -22.48 -16.61
C VAL A 300 -22.90 -21.71 -16.58
N SER A 301 -22.91 -20.56 -17.25
CA SER A 301 -24.11 -19.71 -17.35
C SER A 301 -25.15 -20.34 -18.24
N LEU A 302 -26.34 -20.56 -17.71
CA LEU A 302 -27.50 -21.03 -18.51
C LEU A 302 -28.14 -19.85 -19.21
N PRO A 303 -28.58 -20.01 -20.51
CA PRO A 303 -29.20 -18.95 -21.25
C PRO A 303 -30.47 -18.40 -20.57
N GLU A 304 -30.67 -17.09 -20.66
CA GLU A 304 -31.84 -16.44 -20.10
C GLU A 304 -33.10 -16.95 -20.78
N GLY A 305 -34.14 -17.28 -19.99
CA GLY A 305 -35.43 -17.80 -20.52
C GLY A 305 -35.41 -19.29 -20.88
N SER A 306 -34.26 -20.00 -20.74
CA SER A 306 -34.22 -21.46 -20.95
C SER A 306 -35.05 -22.20 -19.90
N GLN A 307 -35.53 -23.40 -20.22
CA GLN A 307 -36.22 -24.26 -19.28
C GLN A 307 -35.29 -24.67 -18.15
N GLU A 308 -34.05 -24.99 -18.46
CA GLU A 308 -33.01 -25.41 -17.51
C GLU A 308 -32.73 -24.32 -16.45
N ARG A 309 -32.73 -23.04 -16.87
CA ARG A 309 -32.56 -21.92 -15.92
C ARG A 309 -33.79 -21.78 -15.01
N ARG A 310 -35.00 -21.95 -15.54
CA ARG A 310 -36.22 -21.93 -14.70
C ARG A 310 -36.21 -23.04 -13.66
N ASP A 311 -35.88 -24.27 -14.09
CA ASP A 311 -35.78 -25.44 -13.22
C ASP A 311 -34.70 -25.25 -12.13
N LEU A 312 -33.58 -24.57 -12.48
CA LEU A 312 -32.52 -24.24 -11.51
C LEU A 312 -33.01 -23.24 -10.48
N ILE A 313 -33.73 -22.18 -10.91
CA ILE A 313 -34.28 -21.16 -9.99
C ILE A 313 -35.33 -21.79 -9.06
N GLU A 314 -36.19 -22.66 -9.58
CA GLU A 314 -37.20 -23.37 -8.80
C GLU A 314 -36.53 -24.23 -7.72
N ARG A 315 -35.49 -24.99 -8.08
CA ARG A 315 -34.70 -25.78 -7.14
C ARG A 315 -33.97 -24.92 -6.10
N ALA A 316 -33.47 -23.76 -6.50
CA ALA A 316 -32.85 -22.81 -5.56
C ALA A 316 -33.89 -22.26 -4.57
N ASN A 317 -35.12 -22.00 -5.00
CA ASN A 317 -36.22 -21.61 -4.12
C ASN A 317 -36.57 -22.69 -3.11
N GLU A 318 -36.71 -23.95 -3.54
CA GLU A 318 -36.98 -25.11 -2.66
C GLU A 318 -35.85 -25.24 -1.62
N ALA A 319 -34.60 -25.13 -2.08
CA ALA A 319 -33.43 -25.21 -1.20
C ALA A 319 -33.39 -24.05 -0.19
N SER A 320 -33.83 -22.86 -0.59
CA SER A 320 -33.91 -21.67 0.30
C SER A 320 -34.91 -21.89 1.44
N GLU A 321 -36.08 -22.45 1.14
CA GLU A 321 -37.09 -22.75 2.18
C GLU A 321 -36.60 -23.82 3.16
N LEU A 322 -35.93 -24.87 2.66
CA LEU A 322 -35.31 -25.89 3.51
C LEU A 322 -34.22 -25.29 4.41
N ALA A 323 -33.31 -24.47 3.83
CA ALA A 323 -32.26 -23.80 4.59
C ALA A 323 -32.82 -22.89 5.69
N ARG A 324 -33.86 -22.10 5.38
CA ARG A 324 -34.57 -21.26 6.35
C ARG A 324 -35.15 -22.08 7.50
N THR A 325 -35.68 -23.23 7.20
CA THR A 325 -36.26 -24.16 8.22
C THR A 325 -35.15 -24.73 9.11
N CYS A 326 -34.03 -25.17 8.53
CA CYS A 326 -32.86 -25.63 9.26
C CYS A 326 -32.28 -24.54 10.18
N ILE A 327 -32.11 -23.32 9.68
CA ILE A 327 -31.57 -22.20 10.48
C ILE A 327 -32.52 -21.90 11.64
N ARG A 328 -33.83 -21.89 11.42
CA ARG A 328 -34.83 -21.63 12.46
C ARG A 328 -34.76 -22.68 13.57
N ARG A 329 -34.72 -23.96 13.21
CA ARG A 329 -34.58 -25.08 14.14
C ARG A 329 -33.28 -24.99 14.94
N THR A 330 -32.16 -24.68 14.27
CA THR A 330 -30.85 -24.55 14.91
C THR A 330 -30.86 -23.38 15.92
N ARG A 331 -31.50 -22.26 15.60
CA ARG A 331 -31.65 -21.13 16.53
C ARG A 331 -32.50 -21.45 17.76
N GLU A 332 -33.50 -22.32 17.63
CA GLU A 332 -34.34 -22.77 18.75
C GLU A 332 -33.60 -23.72 19.68
N THR A 333 -32.66 -24.52 19.14
CA THR A 333 -31.93 -25.56 19.88
C THR A 333 -30.67 -25.04 20.56
N ILE A 334 -29.99 -24.05 19.98
CA ILE A 334 -28.72 -23.53 20.49
C ILE A 334 -28.99 -22.21 21.23
N ARG A 335 -28.88 -22.22 22.58
CA ARG A 335 -28.79 -20.98 23.37
C ARG A 335 -27.50 -20.25 22.97
N PRO A 336 -27.53 -18.92 22.74
CA PRO A 336 -26.36 -18.16 22.31
C PRO A 336 -25.33 -18.10 23.45
N VAL A 337 -24.35 -18.97 23.40
CA VAL A 337 -23.13 -18.88 24.21
C VAL A 337 -22.02 -18.33 23.32
N GLY A 338 -21.72 -17.05 23.52
CA GLY A 338 -20.61 -16.37 22.82
C GLY A 338 -20.97 -15.78 21.44
N ARG A 339 -19.95 -15.17 20.81
CA ARG A 339 -19.99 -14.64 19.41
C ARG A 339 -20.08 -15.74 18.34
N ALA A 340 -20.94 -16.73 18.54
CA ALA A 340 -21.21 -17.75 17.54
C ALA A 340 -21.82 -17.10 16.30
N ARG A 341 -21.39 -17.53 15.10
CA ARG A 341 -21.83 -17.05 13.79
C ARG A 341 -23.34 -16.82 13.78
N ARG A 342 -23.75 -15.56 13.84
CA ARG A 342 -25.14 -15.17 13.60
C ARG A 342 -25.34 -15.28 12.09
N PHE A 343 -25.92 -16.39 11.63
CA PHE A 343 -26.47 -16.42 10.28
C PHE A 343 -27.63 -15.43 10.21
N ASP A 344 -27.39 -14.37 9.49
CA ASP A 344 -28.39 -13.32 9.31
C ASP A 344 -29.39 -13.81 8.25
N LEU A 345 -30.63 -14.02 8.65
CA LEU A 345 -31.71 -14.43 7.72
C LEU A 345 -31.98 -13.36 6.66
N GLU A 346 -31.57 -12.12 6.91
CA GLU A 346 -31.71 -10.99 5.98
C GLU A 346 -30.62 -11.01 4.91
N SER A 347 -29.51 -11.72 5.11
CA SER A 347 -28.37 -11.80 4.19
C SER A 347 -28.42 -13.02 3.23
N ILE A 348 -29.54 -13.72 3.15
CA ILE A 348 -29.69 -14.86 2.22
C ILE A 348 -29.67 -14.33 0.79
N PRO A 349 -28.72 -14.74 -0.08
CA PRO A 349 -28.73 -14.36 -1.47
C PRO A 349 -30.06 -14.75 -2.13
N GLY A 350 -30.61 -13.86 -2.96
CA GLY A 350 -31.86 -14.13 -3.65
C GLY A 350 -31.68 -15.27 -4.67
N PRO A 351 -32.76 -16.00 -4.99
CA PRO A 351 -32.75 -17.10 -5.97
C PRO A 351 -32.47 -16.64 -7.40
N GLN A 352 -32.40 -15.32 -7.63
CA GLN A 352 -32.05 -14.70 -8.91
C GLN A 352 -30.55 -14.90 -9.27
N ASP A 353 -29.71 -15.11 -8.24
CA ASP A 353 -28.30 -15.47 -8.41
C ASP A 353 -28.07 -16.87 -7.81
N PRO A 354 -28.39 -17.93 -8.55
CA PRO A 354 -28.32 -19.30 -8.04
C PRO A 354 -26.89 -19.78 -7.77
N GLU A 355 -25.88 -19.24 -8.46
CA GLU A 355 -24.47 -19.53 -8.18
C GLU A 355 -24.10 -19.03 -6.79
N LYS A 356 -24.31 -17.76 -6.51
CA LYS A 356 -24.03 -17.15 -5.20
C LYS A 356 -24.82 -17.82 -4.08
N PHE A 357 -26.11 -18.13 -4.34
CA PHE A 357 -26.95 -18.86 -3.41
C PHE A 357 -26.39 -20.24 -3.10
N SER A 358 -25.88 -20.98 -4.10
CA SER A 358 -25.34 -22.32 -3.92
C SER A 358 -24.14 -22.34 -2.98
N PHE A 359 -23.22 -21.36 -3.08
CA PHE A 359 -22.08 -21.22 -2.17
C PHE A 359 -22.51 -20.80 -0.77
N TRP A 360 -23.48 -19.91 -0.66
CA TRP A 360 -24.06 -19.56 0.64
C TRP A 360 -24.67 -20.80 1.33
N LEU A 361 -25.35 -21.66 0.58
CA LEU A 361 -25.93 -22.90 1.09
C LEU A 361 -24.85 -23.85 1.61
N VAL A 362 -23.74 -24.02 0.87
CA VAL A 362 -22.57 -24.82 1.32
C VAL A 362 -21.99 -24.28 2.62
N ASN A 363 -21.93 -22.96 2.79
CA ASN A 363 -21.38 -22.32 3.99
C ASN A 363 -22.20 -22.58 5.27
N LEU A 364 -23.43 -23.06 5.16
CA LEU A 364 -24.23 -23.53 6.30
C LEU A 364 -23.74 -24.86 6.86
N ILE A 365 -22.99 -25.62 6.07
CA ILE A 365 -22.59 -27.00 6.39
C ILE A 365 -21.16 -26.99 6.90
N ASN A 366 -20.91 -27.74 7.98
CA ASN A 366 -19.54 -27.94 8.46
C ASN A 366 -18.88 -29.07 7.66
N LEU A 367 -18.08 -28.69 6.64
CA LEU A 367 -17.42 -29.61 5.73
C LEU A 367 -15.92 -29.70 6.01
N ARG A 368 -15.32 -30.83 5.67
CA ARG A 368 -13.86 -31.01 5.67
C ARG A 368 -13.24 -30.14 4.57
N PRO A 369 -11.99 -29.72 4.71
CA PRO A 369 -11.30 -28.92 3.68
C PRO A 369 -11.28 -29.59 2.30
N SER A 370 -11.11 -30.92 2.23
CA SER A 370 -11.18 -31.68 0.98
C SER A 370 -12.52 -31.54 0.27
N ASP A 371 -13.63 -31.68 1.02
CA ASP A 371 -14.97 -31.62 0.45
C ASP A 371 -15.31 -30.18 0.00
N LYS A 372 -14.83 -29.16 0.75
CA LYS A 372 -14.92 -27.76 0.34
C LYS A 372 -14.15 -27.49 -0.94
N LEU A 373 -12.96 -28.07 -1.09
CA LEU A 373 -12.13 -27.90 -2.28
C LEU A 373 -12.79 -28.49 -3.52
N GLU A 374 -13.42 -29.67 -3.40
CA GLU A 374 -14.22 -30.26 -4.48
C GLU A 374 -15.40 -29.37 -4.89
N LEU A 375 -16.14 -28.83 -3.93
CA LEU A 375 -17.24 -27.91 -4.20
C LEU A 375 -16.79 -26.57 -4.77
N LEU A 376 -15.58 -26.10 -4.42
CA LEU A 376 -14.99 -24.91 -5.01
C LEU A 376 -14.62 -25.13 -6.48
N ARG A 377 -14.11 -26.32 -6.84
CA ARG A 377 -13.78 -26.70 -8.23
C ARG A 377 -14.99 -26.90 -9.12
N LEU A 378 -16.15 -27.25 -8.54
CA LEU A 378 -17.37 -27.59 -9.28
C LEU A 378 -17.93 -26.35 -10.00
N CYS A 379 -18.15 -26.46 -11.31
CA CYS A 379 -18.71 -25.40 -12.16
C CYS A 379 -20.19 -25.60 -12.50
N ASP A 380 -20.85 -26.60 -11.88
CA ASP A 380 -22.28 -26.85 -12.04
C ASP A 380 -23.04 -26.44 -10.78
N THR A 381 -23.79 -25.33 -10.89
CA THR A 381 -24.60 -24.79 -9.80
C THR A 381 -25.68 -25.80 -9.34
N ARG A 382 -26.30 -26.53 -10.29
CA ARG A 382 -27.37 -27.50 -9.98
C ARG A 382 -26.83 -28.66 -9.15
N GLU A 383 -25.68 -29.18 -9.56
CA GLU A 383 -25.01 -30.26 -8.85
C GLU A 383 -24.58 -29.81 -7.45
N ARG A 384 -24.02 -28.61 -7.31
CA ARG A 384 -23.62 -28.03 -6.02
C ARG A 384 -24.80 -27.89 -5.06
N ILE A 385 -25.97 -27.37 -5.52
CA ILE A 385 -27.19 -27.29 -4.71
C ILE A 385 -27.64 -28.69 -4.29
N SER A 386 -27.65 -29.65 -5.22
CA SER A 386 -28.12 -31.01 -4.94
C SER A 386 -27.22 -31.74 -3.93
N LEU A 387 -25.91 -31.58 -4.04
CA LEU A 387 -24.94 -32.11 -3.05
C LEU A 387 -25.13 -31.46 -1.68
N SER A 388 -25.28 -30.14 -1.63
CA SER A 388 -25.49 -29.39 -0.40
C SER A 388 -26.75 -29.82 0.34
N LEU A 389 -27.86 -30.02 -0.37
CA LEU A 389 -29.12 -30.51 0.22
C LEU A 389 -28.99 -31.92 0.80
N ARG A 390 -28.31 -32.82 0.08
CA ARG A 390 -28.04 -34.16 0.59
C ARG A 390 -27.20 -34.14 1.90
N LEU A 391 -26.17 -33.27 1.91
CA LEU A 391 -25.31 -33.14 3.10
C LEU A 391 -26.06 -32.51 4.28
N LEU A 392 -26.91 -31.52 4.04
CA LEU A 392 -27.78 -30.94 5.08
C LEU A 392 -28.76 -31.97 5.65
N SER A 393 -29.42 -32.78 4.80
CA SER A 393 -30.33 -33.82 5.26
C SER A 393 -29.63 -34.88 6.06
N ASN A 394 -28.42 -35.29 5.70
CA ASN A 394 -27.61 -36.25 6.44
C ASN A 394 -27.17 -35.71 7.79
N ALA A 395 -26.80 -34.44 7.87
CA ALA A 395 -26.41 -33.77 9.13
C ALA A 395 -27.61 -33.71 10.11
N GLU A 396 -28.84 -33.47 9.62
CA GLU A 396 -30.05 -33.50 10.45
C GLU A 396 -30.36 -34.89 10.98
N GLN A 397 -30.11 -35.95 10.20
CA GLN A 397 -30.31 -37.33 10.61
C GLN A 397 -29.26 -37.79 11.63
N GLY A 398 -28.01 -37.39 11.46
CA GLY A 398 -26.89 -37.65 12.39
C GLY A 398 -27.07 -37.03 13.78
N CYS A 399 -27.70 -35.88 13.88
CA CYS A 399 -28.01 -35.24 15.17
C CYS A 399 -29.18 -35.89 15.91
N ARG A 400 -29.96 -36.78 15.28
CA ARG A 400 -31.05 -37.52 15.90
C ARG A 400 -30.62 -38.84 16.51
N VAL A 401 -29.38 -39.26 16.34
CA VAL A 401 -28.86 -40.60 16.79
C VAL A 401 -27.85 -40.44 17.95
N GLN A 402 -27.63 -39.25 18.46
CA GLN A 402 -26.96 -39.01 19.75
C GLN A 402 -27.97 -38.33 20.70
#